data_19bce936283a7246a90e597ee949a7e3
#
_entry.id   19bce936283a7246a90e597ee949a7e3
#
_cell.length_a   1.000
_cell.length_b   1.000
_cell.length_c   1.000
_cell.angle_alpha   90.00
_cell.angle_beta   90.00
_cell.angle_gamma   90.00
#
_symmetry.space_group_name_H-M   'P 1'
#
loop_
_entity.id
_entity.type
_entity.pdbx_description
1 polymer ?
#
loop_
_entity_poly.entity_id
_entity_poly.type
_entity_poly.pdbx_seq_one_letter_code
_entity_poly.pdbx_strand_id
1 'polypeptide(L)'
;MISIEQEGLELLQFESTFLDNDVFSFVTTRNQAKIDNPYSSFNLGLYSGGDRDEVLRNLEQLSKVIGISSENIFLPHQAHGVKIGTVDEDFMSLDTDSKAKALNGIDALITNIPFVVIGV
;
A
#
# COMPACT_ATOMS: atom_id res chain seq x y z
N MET A 1 -9.93 4.42 -17.09
CA MET A 1 -9.15 3.52 -16.21
C MET A 1 -8.40 2.53 -17.07
N ILE A 2 -7.11 2.39 -16.86
CA ILE A 2 -6.26 1.47 -17.61
C ILE A 2 -5.88 0.31 -16.69
N SER A 3 -5.99 -0.93 -17.20
CA SER A 3 -5.51 -2.13 -16.51
C SER A 3 -4.07 -2.41 -16.95
N ILE A 4 -3.19 -2.64 -15.99
CA ILE A 4 -1.82 -3.06 -16.19
C ILE A 4 -1.66 -4.44 -15.56
N GLU A 5 -1.32 -5.43 -16.37
CA GLU A 5 -1.07 -6.79 -15.90
C GLU A 5 0.43 -7.09 -15.96
N GLN A 6 1.03 -7.42 -14.83
CA GLN A 6 2.44 -7.77 -14.73
C GLN A 6 2.64 -8.86 -13.66
N GLU A 7 3.36 -9.92 -14.04
CA GLU A 7 3.68 -11.05 -13.16
C GLU A 7 2.46 -11.65 -12.43
N GLY A 8 1.31 -11.71 -13.11
CA GLY A 8 0.06 -12.24 -12.56
C GLY A 8 -0.67 -11.28 -11.62
N LEU A 9 -0.23 -10.04 -11.53
CA LEU A 9 -0.88 -8.99 -10.77
C LEU A 9 -1.55 -7.99 -11.69
N GLU A 10 -2.83 -7.72 -11.47
CA GLU A 10 -3.56 -6.67 -12.16
C GLU A 10 -3.62 -5.41 -11.28
N LEU A 11 -3.14 -4.31 -11.84
CA LEU A 11 -3.25 -2.97 -11.24
C LEU A 11 -4.15 -2.10 -12.13
N LEU A 12 -5.04 -1.36 -11.51
CA LEU A 12 -5.87 -0.38 -12.21
C LEU A 12 -5.29 1.03 -12.02
N GLN A 13 -5.11 1.74 -13.12
CA GLN A 13 -4.56 3.09 -13.12
C GLN A 13 -5.59 4.09 -13.64
N PHE A 14 -5.69 5.25 -12.98
CA PHE A 14 -6.56 6.32 -13.40
C PHE A 14 -5.84 7.26 -14.38
N GLU A 15 -6.45 7.54 -15.53
CA GLU A 15 -5.87 8.43 -16.55
C GLU A 15 -5.71 9.88 -16.06
N SER A 16 -6.56 10.32 -15.15
CA SER A 16 -6.53 11.68 -14.59
C SER A 16 -5.32 11.98 -13.71
N THR A 17 -4.56 10.96 -13.30
CA THR A 17 -3.35 11.13 -12.49
C THR A 17 -2.09 11.34 -13.32
N PHE A 18 -2.19 11.35 -14.65
CA PHE A 18 -1.07 11.64 -15.55
C PHE A 18 -0.70 13.11 -15.67
N LEU A 19 -1.32 14.00 -14.91
CA LEU A 19 -1.00 15.42 -14.89
C LEU A 19 0.39 15.72 -14.32
N ASP A 20 0.94 14.77 -13.56
CA ASP A 20 2.29 14.85 -13.03
C ASP A 20 3.04 13.55 -13.36
N ASN A 21 4.08 13.64 -14.19
CA ASN A 21 4.88 12.49 -14.60
C ASN A 21 5.69 11.87 -13.42
N ASP A 22 5.76 12.57 -12.30
CA ASP A 22 6.49 12.15 -11.11
C ASP A 22 5.63 11.36 -10.12
N VAL A 23 4.31 11.24 -10.37
CA VAL A 23 3.38 10.53 -9.50
C VAL A 23 2.73 9.36 -10.24
N PHE A 24 2.89 8.17 -9.70
CA PHE A 24 2.21 6.97 -10.17
C PHE A 24 1.12 6.56 -9.17
N SER A 25 -0.12 6.50 -9.61
CA SER A 25 -1.24 6.06 -8.77
C SER A 25 -1.93 4.84 -9.35
N PHE A 26 -2.31 3.92 -8.49
CA PHE A 26 -2.93 2.67 -8.87
C PHE A 26 -3.85 2.13 -7.78
N VAL A 27 -4.72 1.21 -8.16
CA VAL A 27 -5.52 0.39 -7.26
C VAL A 27 -5.20 -1.07 -7.52
N THR A 28 -4.94 -1.82 -6.46
CA THR A 28 -4.78 -3.27 -6.54
C THR A 28 -6.12 -3.96 -6.69
N THR A 29 -6.15 -5.10 -7.38
CA THR A 29 -7.36 -5.90 -7.54
C THR A 29 -7.30 -7.18 -6.71
N ARG A 30 -8.45 -7.82 -6.54
CA ARG A 30 -8.55 -9.12 -5.88
C ARG A 30 -8.23 -10.23 -6.87
N ASN A 31 -6.97 -10.61 -6.95
CA ASN A 31 -6.53 -11.73 -7.77
C ASN A 31 -6.81 -13.06 -7.07
N GLN A 32 -7.35 -14.05 -7.79
CA GLN A 32 -7.51 -15.43 -7.34
C GLN A 32 -8.24 -15.59 -5.99
N ALA A 33 -9.31 -14.82 -5.78
CA ALA A 33 -10.10 -14.91 -4.55
C ALA A 33 -10.66 -16.33 -4.35
N LYS A 34 -10.43 -16.89 -3.15
CA LYS A 34 -11.08 -18.13 -2.72
C LYS A 34 -12.47 -17.81 -2.19
N ILE A 35 -13.48 -18.57 -2.60
CA ILE A 35 -14.89 -18.32 -2.29
C ILE A 35 -15.16 -18.36 -0.77
N ASP A 36 -14.46 -19.21 -0.06
CA ASP A 36 -14.66 -19.49 1.38
C ASP A 36 -13.78 -18.65 2.31
N ASN A 37 -12.90 -17.81 1.76
CA ASN A 37 -12.02 -16.95 2.54
C ASN A 37 -12.08 -15.50 2.03
N PRO A 38 -12.77 -14.58 2.75
CA PRO A 38 -12.90 -13.18 2.33
C PRO A 38 -11.57 -12.42 2.33
N TYR A 39 -10.56 -12.90 3.06
CA TYR A 39 -9.23 -12.31 3.13
C TYR A 39 -8.25 -12.91 2.11
N SER A 40 -8.67 -13.91 1.33
CA SER A 40 -7.85 -14.45 0.27
C SER A 40 -7.75 -13.44 -0.88
N SER A 41 -6.73 -13.61 -1.69
CA SER A 41 -6.46 -12.81 -2.87
C SER A 41 -5.99 -11.37 -2.63
N PHE A 42 -4.69 -11.27 -2.51
CA PHE A 42 -3.94 -10.02 -2.56
C PHE A 42 -4.31 -9.01 -1.47
N ASN A 43 -4.61 -9.51 -0.27
CA ASN A 43 -4.76 -8.65 0.90
C ASN A 43 -3.41 -7.99 1.25
N LEU A 44 -3.40 -6.66 1.35
CA LEU A 44 -2.23 -5.86 1.73
C LEU A 44 -2.35 -5.28 3.15
N GLY A 45 -3.48 -5.47 3.80
CA GLY A 45 -3.77 -4.92 5.12
C GLY A 45 -3.31 -5.84 6.25
N LEU A 46 -2.28 -5.42 7.01
CA LEU A 46 -1.78 -6.18 8.17
C LEU A 46 -2.79 -6.29 9.31
N TYR A 47 -3.80 -5.42 9.32
CA TYR A 47 -4.79 -5.31 10.40
C TYR A 47 -6.21 -5.70 9.96
N SER A 48 -6.36 -6.28 8.78
CA SER A 48 -7.67 -6.65 8.23
C SER A 48 -8.20 -8.00 8.69
N GLY A 49 -7.42 -8.77 9.47
CA GLY A 49 -7.81 -10.08 9.98
C GLY A 49 -7.34 -11.27 9.13
N GLY A 50 -6.58 -11.03 8.07
CA GLY A 50 -5.96 -12.08 7.26
C GLY A 50 -4.66 -12.63 7.88
N ASP A 51 -4.08 -13.63 7.22
CA ASP A 51 -2.78 -14.20 7.59
C ASP A 51 -1.66 -13.17 7.34
N ARG A 52 -0.92 -12.84 8.39
CA ARG A 52 0.18 -11.87 8.33
C ARG A 52 1.26 -12.28 7.31
N ASP A 53 1.64 -13.54 7.27
CA ASP A 53 2.69 -14.01 6.36
C ASP A 53 2.24 -13.91 4.89
N GLU A 54 0.97 -14.16 4.63
CA GLU A 54 0.39 -13.97 3.29
C GLU A 54 0.38 -12.49 2.88
N VAL A 55 0.01 -11.59 3.79
CA VAL A 55 0.06 -10.15 3.55
C VAL A 55 1.48 -9.68 3.24
N LEU A 56 2.47 -10.15 3.98
CA LEU A 56 3.87 -9.81 3.73
C LEU A 56 4.36 -10.31 2.37
N ARG A 57 3.96 -11.52 1.96
CA ARG A 57 4.25 -12.04 0.61
C ARG A 57 3.58 -11.19 -0.47
N ASN A 58 2.35 -10.75 -0.25
CA ASN A 58 1.63 -9.89 -1.19
C ASN A 58 2.31 -8.52 -1.33
N LEU A 59 2.76 -7.93 -0.23
CA LEU A 59 3.53 -6.68 -0.26
C LEU A 59 4.85 -6.85 -1.03
N GLU A 60 5.52 -7.97 -0.85
CA GLU A 60 6.75 -8.28 -1.59
C GLU A 60 6.49 -8.47 -3.09
N GLN A 61 5.39 -9.12 -3.46
CA GLN A 61 4.98 -9.25 -4.86
C GLN A 61 4.65 -7.89 -5.48
N LEU A 62 3.92 -7.03 -4.76
CA LEU A 62 3.65 -5.66 -5.21
C LEU A 62 4.96 -4.88 -5.39
N SER A 63 5.86 -4.97 -4.44
CA SER A 63 7.19 -4.36 -4.48
C SER A 63 7.94 -4.70 -5.78
N LYS A 64 7.93 -5.96 -6.18
CA LYS A 64 8.58 -6.41 -7.44
C LYS A 64 7.92 -5.81 -8.68
N VAL A 65 6.60 -5.76 -8.70
CA VAL A 65 5.84 -5.21 -9.84
C VAL A 65 6.06 -3.72 -10.01
N ILE A 66 6.05 -2.95 -8.94
CA ILE A 66 6.20 -1.49 -8.99
C ILE A 66 7.66 -1.02 -8.92
N GLY A 67 8.61 -1.90 -8.61
CA GLY A 67 10.03 -1.58 -8.53
C GLY A 67 10.44 -0.74 -7.31
N ILE A 68 9.66 -0.77 -6.24
CA ILE A 68 9.91 -0.07 -4.98
C ILE A 68 9.97 -1.08 -3.84
N SER A 69 10.98 -0.99 -2.97
CA SER A 69 11.11 -1.90 -1.83
C SER A 69 9.86 -1.92 -0.97
N SER A 70 9.46 -3.11 -0.51
CA SER A 70 8.33 -3.27 0.41
C SER A 70 8.48 -2.47 1.71
N GLU A 71 9.71 -2.18 2.12
CA GLU A 71 10.01 -1.33 3.27
C GLU A 71 9.62 0.14 3.07
N ASN A 72 9.39 0.55 1.82
CA ASN A 72 8.97 1.91 1.44
C ASN A 72 7.48 1.98 1.05
N ILE A 73 6.71 0.94 1.36
CA ILE A 73 5.26 0.90 1.16
C ILE A 73 4.58 1.05 2.52
N PHE A 74 3.84 2.15 2.71
CA PHE A 74 3.21 2.48 3.98
C PHE A 74 1.69 2.52 3.86
N LEU A 75 1.04 1.71 4.68
CA LEU A 75 -0.41 1.65 4.80
C LEU A 75 -0.80 1.94 6.26
N PRO A 76 -1.71 2.87 6.52
CA PRO A 76 -2.10 3.20 7.87
C PRO A 76 -3.05 2.13 8.45
N HIS A 77 -3.07 2.03 9.77
CA HIS A 77 -4.12 1.33 10.49
C HIS A 77 -5.26 2.32 10.77
N GLN A 78 -6.22 2.37 9.86
CA GLN A 78 -7.32 3.34 9.89
C GLN A 78 -8.19 3.19 11.12
N ALA A 79 -8.61 4.33 11.68
CA ALA A 79 -9.57 4.42 12.79
C ALA A 79 -10.95 4.95 12.34
N HIS A 80 -11.10 5.22 11.03
CA HIS A 80 -12.29 5.83 10.42
C HIS A 80 -12.61 7.23 11.00
N GLY A 81 -11.56 7.97 11.33
CA GLY A 81 -11.60 9.35 11.79
C GLY A 81 -11.12 10.34 10.74
N VAL A 82 -10.38 11.37 11.18
CA VAL A 82 -9.92 12.47 10.33
C VAL A 82 -8.43 12.77 10.49
N LYS A 83 -7.64 11.85 11.03
CA LYS A 83 -6.22 12.06 11.26
C LYS A 83 -5.42 11.83 9.98
N ILE A 84 -4.58 12.80 9.64
CA ILE A 84 -3.65 12.72 8.52
C ILE A 84 -2.23 12.61 9.07
N GLY A 85 -1.50 11.61 8.61
CA GLY A 85 -0.09 11.41 8.91
C GLY A 85 0.79 11.89 7.76
N THR A 86 1.99 12.36 8.09
CA THR A 86 3.00 12.75 7.11
C THR A 86 4.14 11.76 7.10
N VAL A 87 4.43 11.20 5.93
CA VAL A 87 5.63 10.39 5.71
C VAL A 87 6.72 11.32 5.19
N ASP A 88 7.51 11.84 6.11
CA ASP A 88 8.63 12.75 5.88
C ASP A 88 9.96 12.11 6.24
N GLU A 89 11.05 12.88 6.21
CA GLU A 89 12.37 12.38 6.57
C GLU A 89 12.45 11.93 8.03
N ASP A 90 11.77 12.61 8.94
CA ASP A 90 11.73 12.23 10.36
C ASP A 90 11.02 10.87 10.51
N PHE A 91 9.90 10.66 9.82
CA PHE A 91 9.23 9.36 9.79
C PHE A 91 10.13 8.27 9.19
N MET A 92 10.80 8.55 8.09
CA MET A 92 11.69 7.58 7.42
C MET A 92 12.89 7.18 8.30
N SER A 93 13.32 8.03 9.22
CA SER A 93 14.40 7.76 10.16
C SER A 93 14.01 6.88 11.35
N LEU A 94 12.72 6.66 11.57
CA LEU A 94 12.22 5.79 12.64
C LEU A 94 12.55 4.32 12.37
N ASP A 95 12.66 3.53 13.44
CA ASP A 95 12.71 2.08 13.35
C ASP A 95 11.34 1.49 12.92
N THR A 96 11.32 0.21 12.60
CA THR A 96 10.10 -0.49 12.13
C THR A 96 8.94 -0.41 13.11
N ASP A 97 9.21 -0.60 14.41
CA ASP A 97 8.17 -0.57 15.44
C ASP A 97 7.63 0.85 15.64
N SER A 98 8.48 1.85 15.61
CA SER A 98 8.07 3.26 15.74
C SER A 98 7.28 3.73 14.52
N LYS A 99 7.63 3.29 13.31
CA LYS A 99 6.83 3.52 12.10
C LYS A 99 5.43 2.92 12.23
N ALA A 100 5.33 1.67 12.68
CA ALA A 100 4.05 1.00 12.89
C ALA A 100 3.16 1.75 13.91
N LYS A 101 3.75 2.24 15.00
CA LYS A 101 3.03 3.06 15.99
C LYS A 101 2.56 4.39 15.41
N ALA A 102 3.40 5.05 14.62
CA ALA A 102 3.06 6.32 13.97
C ALA A 102 1.91 6.18 12.97
N LEU A 103 1.75 5.02 12.35
CA LEU A 103 0.68 4.73 11.39
C LEU A 103 -0.62 4.26 12.05
N ASN A 104 -0.61 4.00 13.36
CA ASN A 104 -1.80 3.54 14.07
C ASN A 104 -2.80 4.67 14.29
N GLY A 105 -4.05 4.47 13.89
CA GLY A 105 -5.12 5.46 14.04
C GLY A 105 -5.06 6.61 13.02
N ILE A 106 -4.27 6.48 11.98
CA ILE A 106 -4.16 7.44 10.88
C ILE A 106 -5.07 7.01 9.73
N ASP A 107 -5.84 7.93 9.18
CA ASP A 107 -6.84 7.63 8.15
C ASP A 107 -6.40 8.03 6.74
N ALA A 108 -5.41 8.91 6.63
CA ALA A 108 -4.80 9.30 5.37
C ALA A 108 -3.32 9.60 5.55
N LEU A 109 -2.55 9.47 4.49
CA LEU A 109 -1.12 9.78 4.47
C LEU A 109 -0.80 10.81 3.38
N ILE A 110 0.17 11.65 3.65
CA ILE A 110 0.79 12.54 2.67
C ILE A 110 2.30 12.34 2.67
N THR A 111 2.93 12.50 1.52
CA THR A 111 4.39 12.45 1.37
C THR A 111 4.85 13.29 0.18
N ASN A 112 6.05 13.81 0.25
CA ASN A 112 6.79 14.36 -0.89
C ASN A 112 8.13 13.64 -1.12
N ILE A 113 8.34 12.50 -0.46
CA ILE A 113 9.59 11.74 -0.58
C ILE A 113 9.50 10.85 -1.82
N PRO A 114 10.49 10.93 -2.73
CA PRO A 114 10.53 10.06 -3.90
C PRO A 114 10.75 8.60 -3.50
N PHE A 115 10.26 7.68 -4.35
CA PHE A 115 10.36 6.22 -4.16
C PHE A 115 9.70 5.70 -2.88
N VAL A 116 8.69 6.40 -2.41
CA VAL A 116 7.82 6.00 -1.30
C VAL A 116 6.40 5.80 -1.84
N VAL A 117 5.76 4.73 -1.41
CA VAL A 117 4.37 4.42 -1.72
C VAL A 117 3.53 4.60 -0.46
N ILE A 118 2.48 5.36 -0.57
CA ILE A 118 1.46 5.50 0.47
C ILE A 118 0.11 5.01 -0.06
N GLY A 119 -0.69 4.41 0.78
CA GLY A 119 -1.99 3.88 0.38
C GLY A 119 -2.98 3.81 1.53
N VAL A 120 -4.17 3.35 1.25
CA VAL A 120 -5.26 3.10 2.20
C VAL A 120 -5.98 1.80 1.85
#